data_9be7535ff733ab940a5bd3ae2ad77d60
#
_entry.id   9be7535ff733ab940a5bd3ae2ad77d60
#
_cell.length_a   1.000
_cell.length_b   1.000
_cell.length_c   1.000
_cell.angle_alpha   90.00
_cell.angle_beta   90.00
_cell.angle_gamma   90.00
#
_symmetry.space_group_name_H-M   'P 1'
#
loop_
_entity.id
_entity.type
_entity.pdbx_description
1 polymer ?
#
loop_
_entity_poly.entity_id
_entity_poly.type
_entity_poly.pdbx_seq_one_letter_code
_entity_poly.pdbx_strand_id
1 'polypeptide(L)'
;MSYYGESIAHSSLLGVGLGILLGTGINFGIIVVCLLFGILFLWLQQSKILSTDTLLGVLAHLALSIGIIVISLNRIKIDIHAFLFGDILTVNSNDLWMMYLGVILVIFLVSFNWSSLLLVTIDEDLARAEGINPIYINLLLTTILTIVVAVSLQIIGLLLITAMLIIPAATSRRLSLIHISEPTRR
;
A
#
# COMPACT_ATOMS: atom_id res chain seq x y z
N MET A 1 7.56 0.29 -7.96
CA MET A 1 6.64 -0.43 -7.04
C MET A 1 6.99 -0.27 -5.55
N SER A 2 8.27 -0.09 -5.15
CA SER A 2 8.66 0.12 -3.73
C SER A 2 7.99 1.32 -3.08
N TYR A 3 7.88 2.45 -3.80
CA TYR A 3 7.21 3.66 -3.30
C TYR A 3 5.69 3.55 -3.18
N TYR A 4 5.09 2.52 -3.79
CA TYR A 4 3.64 2.36 -3.76
C TYR A 4 3.12 2.03 -2.36
N GLY A 5 3.79 1.10 -1.67
CA GLY A 5 3.45 0.75 -0.29
C GLY A 5 3.59 1.93 0.67
N GLU A 6 4.65 2.74 0.52
CA GLU A 6 4.85 3.97 1.28
C GLU A 6 3.72 4.97 1.04
N SER A 7 3.33 5.15 -0.22
CA SER A 7 2.26 6.08 -0.58
C SER A 7 0.91 5.66 0.00
N ILE A 8 0.59 4.37 -0.02
CA ILE A 8 -0.62 3.83 0.64
C ILE A 8 -0.53 4.05 2.16
N ALA A 9 0.62 3.77 2.77
CA ALA A 9 0.81 3.97 4.19
C ALA A 9 0.59 5.44 4.60
N HIS A 10 1.07 6.41 3.84
CA HIS A 10 0.82 7.83 4.07
C HIS A 10 -0.65 8.21 3.85
N SER A 11 -1.31 7.63 2.85
CA SER A 11 -2.74 7.88 2.61
C SER A 11 -3.63 7.30 3.72
N SER A 12 -3.15 6.30 4.44
CA SER A 12 -3.89 5.72 5.57
C SER A 12 -4.17 6.72 6.70
N LEU A 13 -3.30 7.73 6.88
CA LEU A 13 -3.53 8.79 7.86
C LEU A 13 -4.78 9.62 7.52
N LEU A 14 -4.99 9.91 6.24
CA LEU A 14 -6.24 10.53 5.78
C LEU A 14 -7.43 9.62 6.07
N GLY A 15 -7.27 8.30 5.87
CA GLY A 15 -8.28 7.30 6.20
C GLY A 15 -8.65 7.29 7.67
N VAL A 16 -7.66 7.39 8.56
CA VAL A 16 -7.88 7.53 10.00
C VAL A 16 -8.70 8.79 10.31
N GLY A 17 -8.26 9.94 9.78
CA GLY A 17 -8.93 11.21 10.01
C GLY A 17 -10.39 11.20 9.54
N LEU A 18 -10.66 10.71 8.33
CA LEU A 18 -12.01 10.61 7.77
C LEU A 18 -12.86 9.55 8.48
N GLY A 19 -12.28 8.40 8.83
CA GLY A 19 -13.00 7.34 9.54
C GLY A 19 -13.55 7.79 10.89
N ILE A 20 -12.77 8.59 11.62
CA ILE A 20 -13.19 9.17 12.90
C ILE A 20 -14.21 10.29 12.67
N LEU A 21 -13.97 11.17 11.70
CA LEU A 21 -14.86 12.31 11.41
C LEU A 21 -16.26 11.83 10.99
N LEU A 22 -16.32 10.77 10.19
CA LEU A 22 -17.58 10.20 9.72
C LEU A 22 -18.23 9.21 10.71
N GLY A 23 -17.52 8.87 11.79
CA GLY A 23 -18.00 7.89 12.78
C GLY A 23 -18.11 6.46 12.27
N THR A 24 -17.47 6.15 11.12
CA THR A 24 -17.53 4.83 10.49
C THR A 24 -16.51 3.84 11.05
N GLY A 25 -15.59 4.32 11.89
CA GLY A 25 -14.50 3.54 12.45
C GLY A 25 -13.17 3.69 11.67
N ILE A 26 -12.08 3.59 12.42
CA ILE A 26 -10.72 3.84 11.89
C ILE A 26 -10.38 2.86 10.77
N ASN A 27 -10.61 1.56 10.98
CA ASN A 27 -10.26 0.50 10.03
C ASN A 27 -11.00 0.64 8.71
N PHE A 28 -12.29 0.93 8.77
CA PHE A 28 -13.11 1.14 7.57
C PHE A 28 -12.65 2.37 6.80
N GLY A 29 -12.35 3.47 7.50
CA GLY A 29 -11.81 4.69 6.89
C GLY A 29 -10.49 4.45 6.17
N ILE A 30 -9.55 3.71 6.79
CA ILE A 30 -8.27 3.35 6.18
C ILE A 30 -8.49 2.55 4.89
N ILE A 31 -9.29 1.49 4.94
CA ILE A 31 -9.53 0.62 3.78
C ILE A 31 -10.12 1.42 2.62
N VAL A 32 -11.17 2.21 2.88
CA VAL A 32 -11.85 3.00 1.85
C VAL A 32 -10.91 4.02 1.22
N VAL A 33 -10.18 4.79 2.04
CA VAL A 33 -9.29 5.83 1.52
C VAL A 33 -8.12 5.23 0.75
N CYS A 34 -7.51 4.14 1.24
CA CYS A 34 -6.41 3.50 0.54
C CYS A 34 -6.87 2.87 -0.79
N LEU A 35 -8.08 2.30 -0.86
CA LEU A 35 -8.65 1.82 -2.13
C LEU A 35 -8.92 2.97 -3.10
N LEU A 36 -9.52 4.06 -2.63
CA LEU A 36 -9.76 5.27 -3.45
C LEU A 36 -8.44 5.86 -3.95
N PHE A 37 -7.41 5.90 -3.09
CA PHE A 37 -6.07 6.32 -3.46
C PHE A 37 -5.50 5.45 -4.59
N GLY A 38 -5.63 4.14 -4.48
CA GLY A 38 -5.17 3.22 -5.51
C GLY A 38 -5.89 3.38 -6.84
N ILE A 39 -7.21 3.54 -6.81
CA ILE A 39 -8.02 3.79 -8.02
C ILE A 39 -7.63 5.13 -8.66
N LEU A 40 -7.52 6.18 -7.86
CA LEU A 40 -7.10 7.51 -8.32
C LEU A 40 -5.71 7.47 -8.94
N PHE A 41 -4.77 6.78 -8.30
CA PHE A 41 -3.42 6.59 -8.82
C PHE A 41 -3.43 5.90 -10.18
N LEU A 42 -4.13 4.77 -10.32
CA LEU A 42 -4.21 4.03 -11.59
C LEU A 42 -4.85 4.88 -12.69
N TRP A 43 -5.88 5.67 -12.36
CA TRP A 43 -6.52 6.57 -13.31
C TRP A 43 -5.58 7.67 -13.79
N LEU A 44 -4.85 8.32 -12.87
CA LEU A 44 -3.91 9.38 -13.20
C LEU A 44 -2.67 8.84 -13.94
N GLN A 45 -2.22 7.63 -13.63
CA GLN A 45 -1.08 6.99 -14.31
C GLN A 45 -1.33 6.78 -15.79
N GLN A 46 -2.60 6.57 -16.21
CA GLN A 46 -2.95 6.40 -17.62
C GLN A 46 -2.69 7.66 -18.46
N SER A 47 -2.69 8.85 -17.86
CA SER A 47 -2.44 10.11 -18.56
C SER A 47 -0.99 10.27 -19.04
N LYS A 48 -0.03 9.48 -18.50
CA LYS A 48 1.41 9.51 -18.83
C LYS A 48 2.09 10.89 -18.75
N ILE A 49 1.45 11.85 -18.07
CA ILE A 49 1.98 13.22 -17.95
C ILE A 49 3.15 13.27 -16.96
N LEU A 50 3.07 12.47 -15.90
CA LEU A 50 4.06 12.39 -14.83
C LEU A 50 4.65 11.00 -14.73
N SER A 51 5.90 10.91 -14.25
CA SER A 51 6.49 9.61 -13.92
C SER A 51 5.71 8.99 -12.74
N THR A 52 5.62 7.67 -12.72
CA THR A 52 4.95 6.89 -11.68
C THR A 52 5.42 7.29 -10.27
N ASP A 53 6.73 7.45 -10.08
CA ASP A 53 7.30 7.80 -8.78
C ASP A 53 6.95 9.23 -8.36
N THR A 54 6.94 10.19 -9.30
CA THR A 54 6.51 11.56 -9.03
C THR A 54 5.03 11.61 -8.63
N LEU A 55 4.18 10.89 -9.36
CA LEU A 55 2.75 10.82 -9.08
C LEU A 55 2.47 10.23 -7.69
N LEU A 56 3.15 9.15 -7.35
CA LEU A 56 3.04 8.52 -6.03
C LEU A 56 3.47 9.48 -4.92
N GLY A 57 4.61 10.17 -5.09
CA GLY A 57 5.08 11.14 -4.11
C GLY A 57 4.12 12.30 -3.89
N VAL A 58 3.62 12.91 -4.98
CA VAL A 58 2.67 14.03 -4.90
C VAL A 58 1.37 13.59 -4.20
N LEU A 59 0.78 12.48 -4.62
CA LEU A 59 -0.46 11.97 -4.04
C LEU A 59 -0.30 11.58 -2.58
N ALA A 60 0.82 10.95 -2.22
CA ALA A 60 1.11 10.55 -0.84
C ALA A 60 1.18 11.76 0.10
N HIS A 61 1.95 12.79 -0.29
CA HIS A 61 2.09 13.99 0.53
C HIS A 61 0.82 14.84 0.58
N LEU A 62 0.03 14.88 -0.49
CA LEU A 62 -1.29 15.51 -0.47
C LEU A 62 -2.22 14.79 0.52
N ALA A 63 -2.31 13.47 0.44
CA ALA A 63 -3.14 12.68 1.35
C ALA A 63 -2.69 12.85 2.82
N LEU A 64 -1.38 12.81 3.07
CA LEU A 64 -0.80 13.03 4.40
C LEU A 64 -1.18 14.41 4.94
N SER A 65 -0.98 15.46 4.15
CA SER A 65 -1.25 16.83 4.55
C SER A 65 -2.73 17.07 4.87
N ILE A 66 -3.61 16.58 4.00
CA ILE A 66 -5.07 16.67 4.23
C ILE A 66 -5.45 15.85 5.47
N GLY A 67 -4.88 14.67 5.65
CA GLY A 67 -5.10 13.82 6.83
C GLY A 67 -4.76 14.55 8.12
N ILE A 68 -3.59 15.19 8.20
CA ILE A 68 -3.15 15.97 9.37
C ILE A 68 -4.11 17.13 9.63
N ILE A 69 -4.52 17.86 8.57
CA ILE A 69 -5.47 18.98 8.70
C ILE A 69 -6.81 18.49 9.25
N VAL A 70 -7.36 17.40 8.72
CA VAL A 70 -8.64 16.83 9.18
C VAL A 70 -8.57 16.43 10.64
N ILE A 71 -7.50 15.77 11.07
CA ILE A 71 -7.28 15.37 12.45
C ILE A 71 -7.17 16.60 13.36
N SER A 72 -6.39 17.60 12.97
CA SER A 72 -6.14 18.82 13.74
C SER A 72 -7.39 19.67 13.93
N LEU A 73 -8.18 19.88 12.87
CA LEU A 73 -9.40 20.68 12.92
C LEU A 73 -10.47 20.07 13.82
N ASN A 74 -10.56 18.76 13.87
CA ASN A 74 -11.57 18.07 14.68
C ASN A 74 -11.16 17.84 16.13
N ARG A 75 -10.00 18.36 16.56
CA ARG A 75 -9.44 18.17 17.93
C ARG A 75 -9.42 16.70 18.34
N ILE A 76 -9.25 15.80 17.38
CA ILE A 76 -9.21 14.37 17.61
C ILE A 76 -7.91 14.07 18.37
N LYS A 77 -8.04 13.57 19.59
CA LYS A 77 -6.89 13.10 20.37
C LYS A 77 -6.45 11.75 19.83
N ILE A 78 -5.70 11.74 18.72
CA ILE A 78 -5.03 10.54 18.25
C ILE A 78 -3.65 10.53 18.90
N ASP A 79 -3.29 9.40 19.47
CA ASP A 79 -1.91 9.16 19.85
C ASP A 79 -1.07 8.94 18.57
N ILE A 80 -0.43 10.03 18.15
CA ILE A 80 0.41 10.02 16.94
C ILE A 80 1.58 9.05 17.13
N HIS A 81 2.08 8.88 18.36
CA HIS A 81 3.13 7.90 18.64
C HIS A 81 2.66 6.48 18.42
N ALA A 82 1.48 6.11 18.93
CA ALA A 82 0.89 4.80 18.69
C ALA A 82 0.65 4.54 17.19
N PHE A 83 0.23 5.56 16.44
CA PHE A 83 0.03 5.45 14.99
C PHE A 83 1.35 5.26 14.21
N LEU A 84 2.41 6.00 14.59
CA LEU A 84 3.70 5.93 13.89
C LEU A 84 4.51 4.69 14.25
N PHE A 85 4.54 4.30 15.51
CA PHE A 85 5.37 3.21 16.02
C PHE A 85 4.61 1.91 16.26
N GLY A 86 3.27 1.96 16.20
CA GLY A 86 2.39 0.86 16.55
C GLY A 86 2.22 0.74 18.08
N ASP A 87 1.16 0.08 18.49
CA ASP A 87 0.92 -0.24 19.89
C ASP A 87 0.28 -1.63 20.03
N ILE A 88 1.13 -2.62 20.26
CA ILE A 88 0.71 -4.01 20.43
C ILE A 88 -0.22 -4.20 21.64
N LEU A 89 -0.11 -3.32 22.64
CA LEU A 89 -0.87 -3.45 23.89
C LEU A 89 -2.33 -3.01 23.74
N THR A 90 -2.65 -2.21 22.73
CA THR A 90 -4.02 -1.75 22.46
C THR A 90 -4.84 -2.68 21.59
N VAL A 91 -4.23 -3.76 21.08
CA VAL A 91 -4.89 -4.72 20.16
C VAL A 91 -5.98 -5.51 20.89
N ASN A 92 -7.21 -5.36 20.45
CA ASN A 92 -8.37 -6.07 20.96
C ASN A 92 -8.59 -7.42 20.26
N SER A 93 -9.36 -8.32 20.90
CA SER A 93 -9.72 -9.62 20.30
C SER A 93 -10.42 -9.48 18.92
N ASN A 94 -11.21 -8.43 18.73
CA ASN A 94 -11.87 -8.13 17.45
C ASN A 94 -10.85 -7.75 16.37
N ASP A 95 -9.80 -7.01 16.74
CA ASP A 95 -8.73 -6.63 15.82
C ASP A 95 -7.95 -7.86 15.38
N LEU A 96 -7.69 -8.81 16.28
CA LEU A 96 -7.05 -10.09 15.95
C LEU A 96 -7.87 -10.89 14.92
N TRP A 97 -9.19 -10.97 15.09
CA TRP A 97 -10.05 -11.64 14.10
C TRP A 97 -10.02 -10.97 12.74
N MET A 98 -10.05 -9.63 12.69
CA MET A 98 -9.90 -8.87 11.45
C MET A 98 -8.56 -9.15 10.78
N MET A 99 -7.48 -9.28 11.56
CA MET A 99 -6.15 -9.59 11.05
C MET A 99 -6.06 -10.99 10.46
N TYR A 100 -6.55 -12.00 11.17
CA TYR A 100 -6.60 -13.37 10.63
C TYR A 100 -7.38 -13.43 9.33
N LEU A 101 -8.53 -12.77 9.28
CA LEU A 101 -9.36 -12.72 8.09
C LEU A 101 -8.66 -11.99 6.94
N GLY A 102 -7.98 -10.88 7.23
CA GLY A 102 -7.17 -10.14 6.25
C GLY A 102 -6.01 -10.98 5.70
N VAL A 103 -5.27 -11.67 6.57
CA VAL A 103 -4.16 -12.54 6.15
C VAL A 103 -4.66 -13.70 5.28
N ILE A 104 -5.74 -14.37 5.70
CA ILE A 104 -6.34 -15.46 4.93
C ILE A 104 -6.81 -14.96 3.55
N LEU A 105 -7.45 -13.79 3.51
CA LEU A 105 -7.91 -13.18 2.27
C LEU A 105 -6.74 -12.86 1.33
N VAL A 106 -5.65 -12.29 1.85
CA VAL A 106 -4.45 -11.98 1.07
C VAL A 106 -3.82 -13.26 0.51
N ILE A 107 -3.64 -14.29 1.34
CA ILE A 107 -3.09 -15.58 0.89
C ILE A 107 -3.98 -16.19 -0.21
N PHE A 108 -5.29 -16.14 -0.03
CA PHE A 108 -6.25 -16.65 -1.01
C PHE A 108 -6.15 -15.88 -2.34
N LEU A 109 -6.16 -14.54 -2.31
CA LEU A 109 -6.08 -13.70 -3.51
C LEU A 109 -4.75 -13.92 -4.26
N VAL A 110 -3.63 -13.97 -3.54
CA VAL A 110 -2.31 -14.20 -4.11
C VAL A 110 -2.22 -15.61 -4.71
N SER A 111 -2.64 -16.64 -3.98
CA SER A 111 -2.55 -18.03 -4.45
C SER A 111 -3.41 -18.28 -5.69
N PHE A 112 -4.61 -17.69 -5.72
CA PHE A 112 -5.53 -17.87 -6.84
C PHE A 112 -5.09 -17.12 -8.12
N ASN A 113 -4.42 -15.97 -7.96
CA ASN A 113 -3.98 -15.14 -9.08
C ASN A 113 -2.47 -15.15 -9.28
N TRP A 114 -1.75 -16.13 -8.72
CA TRP A 114 -0.28 -16.17 -8.71
C TRP A 114 0.34 -16.01 -10.09
N SER A 115 -0.10 -16.82 -11.07
CA SER A 115 0.43 -16.77 -12.45
C SER A 115 0.21 -15.41 -13.10
N SER A 116 -0.98 -14.85 -12.96
CA SER A 116 -1.32 -13.54 -13.55
C SER A 116 -0.56 -12.40 -12.91
N LEU A 117 -0.41 -12.41 -11.58
CA LEU A 117 0.38 -11.42 -10.83
C LEU A 117 1.84 -11.47 -11.25
N LEU A 118 2.41 -12.67 -11.35
CA LEU A 118 3.80 -12.87 -11.73
C LEU A 118 4.04 -12.41 -13.18
N LEU A 119 3.16 -12.77 -14.10
CA LEU A 119 3.28 -12.43 -15.51
C LEU A 119 3.22 -10.92 -15.74
N VAL A 120 2.25 -10.22 -15.16
CA VAL A 120 2.12 -8.75 -15.26
C VAL A 120 3.30 -8.03 -14.59
N THR A 121 3.88 -8.61 -13.53
CA THR A 121 5.02 -8.00 -12.85
C THR A 121 6.30 -8.11 -13.67
N ILE A 122 6.47 -9.18 -14.47
CA ILE A 122 7.64 -9.41 -15.31
C ILE A 122 7.52 -8.59 -16.60
N ASP A 123 6.41 -8.74 -17.33
CA ASP A 123 6.18 -8.08 -18.61
C ASP A 123 4.69 -7.87 -18.89
N GLU A 124 4.26 -6.61 -18.93
CA GLU A 124 2.86 -6.26 -19.21
C GLU A 124 2.43 -6.59 -20.64
N ASP A 125 3.35 -6.52 -21.62
CA ASP A 125 3.02 -6.78 -23.02
C ASP A 125 2.83 -8.28 -23.25
N LEU A 126 3.64 -9.10 -22.59
CA LEU A 126 3.46 -10.55 -22.58
C LEU A 126 2.13 -10.96 -21.93
N ALA A 127 1.77 -10.33 -20.82
CA ALA A 127 0.49 -10.57 -20.16
C ALA A 127 -0.70 -10.24 -21.07
N ARG A 128 -0.62 -9.14 -21.82
CA ARG A 128 -1.65 -8.77 -22.81
C ARG A 128 -1.73 -9.77 -23.96
N ALA A 129 -0.60 -10.30 -24.41
CA ALA A 129 -0.57 -11.33 -25.45
C ALA A 129 -1.26 -12.63 -25.00
N GLU A 130 -1.18 -12.96 -23.71
CA GLU A 130 -1.88 -14.09 -23.11
C GLU A 130 -3.36 -13.79 -22.75
N GLY A 131 -3.87 -12.61 -23.10
CA GLY A 131 -5.26 -12.22 -22.85
C GLY A 131 -5.53 -11.72 -21.42
N ILE A 132 -4.50 -11.50 -20.61
CA ILE A 132 -4.63 -10.96 -19.25
C ILE A 132 -4.68 -9.44 -19.33
N ASN A 133 -5.69 -8.84 -18.66
CA ASN A 133 -5.80 -7.39 -18.57
C ASN A 133 -4.91 -6.84 -17.45
N PRO A 134 -3.80 -6.10 -17.76
CA PRO A 134 -2.88 -5.61 -16.73
C PRO A 134 -3.54 -4.64 -15.75
N ILE A 135 -4.55 -3.86 -16.18
CA ILE A 135 -5.25 -2.90 -15.34
C ILE A 135 -5.95 -3.63 -14.18
N TYR A 136 -6.62 -4.74 -14.50
CA TYR A 136 -7.32 -5.54 -13.49
C TYR A 136 -6.33 -6.16 -12.48
N ILE A 137 -5.22 -6.68 -12.95
CA ILE A 137 -4.19 -7.28 -12.09
C ILE A 137 -3.49 -6.23 -11.24
N ASN A 138 -3.21 -5.04 -11.78
CA ASN A 138 -2.66 -3.93 -11.02
C ASN A 138 -3.65 -3.43 -9.94
N LEU A 139 -4.95 -3.41 -10.23
CA LEU A 139 -5.98 -3.07 -9.24
C LEU A 139 -6.06 -4.13 -8.14
N LEU A 140 -5.96 -5.41 -8.50
CA LEU A 140 -5.90 -6.51 -7.54
C LEU A 140 -4.65 -6.40 -6.65
N LEU A 141 -3.48 -6.12 -7.22
CA LEU A 141 -2.25 -5.89 -6.47
C LEU A 141 -2.39 -4.72 -5.48
N THR A 142 -2.99 -3.62 -5.96
CA THR A 142 -3.31 -2.45 -5.13
C THR A 142 -4.19 -2.83 -3.94
N THR A 143 -5.22 -3.63 -4.20
CA THR A 143 -6.15 -4.10 -3.15
C THR A 143 -5.43 -4.97 -2.14
N ILE A 144 -4.58 -5.90 -2.58
CA ILE A 144 -3.78 -6.75 -1.70
C ILE A 144 -2.87 -5.89 -0.82
N LEU A 145 -2.13 -4.95 -1.40
CA LEU A 145 -1.25 -4.04 -0.65
C LEU A 145 -2.03 -3.19 0.35
N THR A 146 -3.20 -2.70 -0.04
CA THR A 146 -4.09 -1.94 0.85
C THR A 146 -4.50 -2.75 2.08
N ILE A 147 -4.90 -4.01 1.89
CA ILE A 147 -5.30 -4.88 2.99
C ILE A 147 -4.10 -5.15 3.91
N VAL A 148 -2.94 -5.46 3.33
CA VAL A 148 -1.71 -5.69 4.10
C VAL A 148 -1.36 -4.47 4.95
N VAL A 149 -1.37 -3.26 4.36
CA VAL A 149 -1.07 -2.02 5.08
C VAL A 149 -2.10 -1.76 6.17
N ALA A 150 -3.40 -1.86 5.86
CA ALA A 150 -4.47 -1.59 6.82
C ALA A 150 -4.42 -2.52 8.04
N VAL A 151 -4.13 -3.81 7.81
CA VAL A 151 -4.02 -4.81 8.88
C VAL A 151 -2.75 -4.62 9.70
N SER A 152 -1.63 -4.30 9.06
CA SER A 152 -0.33 -4.17 9.72
C SER A 152 -0.21 -2.86 10.50
N LEU A 153 -0.90 -1.81 10.09
CA LEU A 153 -0.74 -0.46 10.65
C LEU A 153 -1.00 -0.40 12.16
N GLN A 154 -2.00 -1.11 12.62
CA GLN A 154 -2.40 -1.09 14.03
C GLN A 154 -1.35 -1.68 14.96
N ILE A 155 -0.61 -2.69 14.51
CA ILE A 155 0.36 -3.40 15.35
C ILE A 155 1.75 -2.80 15.19
N ILE A 156 2.16 -2.63 13.94
CA ILE A 156 3.54 -2.36 13.56
C ILE A 156 3.79 -0.85 13.46
N GLY A 157 2.73 -0.09 13.19
CA GLY A 157 2.82 1.34 12.94
C GLY A 157 3.33 1.70 11.55
N LEU A 158 3.13 2.97 11.18
CA LEU A 158 3.42 3.48 9.84
C LEU A 158 4.89 3.35 9.47
N LEU A 159 5.80 3.72 10.38
CA LEU A 159 7.22 3.78 10.08
C LEU A 159 7.84 2.41 9.80
N LEU A 160 7.43 1.39 10.55
CA LEU A 160 7.99 0.05 10.36
C LEU A 160 7.42 -0.64 9.12
N ILE A 161 6.15 -0.38 8.78
CA ILE A 161 5.54 -0.87 7.53
C ILE A 161 6.27 -0.31 6.32
N THR A 162 6.50 1.02 6.29
CA THR A 162 7.23 1.65 5.18
C THR A 162 8.63 1.06 5.04
N ALA A 163 9.36 0.89 6.13
CA ALA A 163 10.67 0.26 6.13
C ALA A 163 10.62 -1.19 5.59
N MET A 164 9.67 -2.00 6.06
CA MET A 164 9.53 -3.39 5.64
C MET A 164 9.12 -3.56 4.18
N LEU A 165 8.40 -2.60 3.60
CA LEU A 165 8.04 -2.63 2.17
C LEU A 165 9.18 -2.11 1.28
N ILE A 166 9.90 -1.08 1.72
CA ILE A 166 10.95 -0.43 0.90
C ILE A 166 12.24 -1.24 0.91
N ILE A 167 12.71 -1.70 2.08
CA ILE A 167 14.03 -2.32 2.22
C ILE A 167 14.17 -3.58 1.34
N PRO A 168 13.27 -4.58 1.38
CA PRO A 168 13.38 -5.76 0.54
C PRO A 168 13.32 -5.43 -0.96
N ALA A 169 12.42 -4.52 -1.35
CA ALA A 169 12.25 -4.11 -2.73
C ALA A 169 13.47 -3.35 -3.28
N ALA A 170 14.09 -2.50 -2.47
CA ALA A 170 15.31 -1.78 -2.84
C ALA A 170 16.53 -2.71 -2.92
N THR A 171 16.62 -3.68 -2.00
CA THR A 171 17.73 -4.64 -1.96
C THR A 171 17.69 -5.60 -3.15
N SER A 172 16.52 -6.10 -3.52
CA SER A 172 16.35 -7.01 -4.67
C SER A 172 16.74 -6.33 -5.98
N ARG A 173 16.45 -5.04 -6.16
CA ARG A 173 16.88 -4.27 -7.33
C ARG A 173 18.40 -4.15 -7.43
N ARG A 174 19.11 -3.91 -6.32
CA ARG A 174 20.57 -3.82 -6.32
C ARG A 174 21.24 -5.16 -6.64
N LEU A 175 20.71 -6.26 -6.10
CA LEU A 175 21.23 -7.60 -6.40
C LEU A 175 21.07 -7.97 -7.89
N SER A 176 19.94 -7.63 -8.51
CA SER A 176 19.73 -7.81 -9.94
C SER A 176 20.74 -7.04 -10.81
N LEU A 177 21.06 -5.80 -10.42
CA LEU A 177 22.03 -4.98 -11.16
C LEU A 177 23.48 -5.48 -11.03
N ILE A 178 23.85 -6.06 -9.90
CA ILE A 178 25.19 -6.63 -9.70
C ILE A 178 25.42 -7.85 -10.60
N HIS A 179 24.43 -8.71 -10.76
CA HIS A 179 24.54 -9.86 -11.66
C HIS A 179 24.58 -9.51 -13.16
N ILE A 180 24.01 -8.36 -13.56
CA ILE A 180 24.05 -7.88 -14.95
C ILE A 180 25.39 -7.16 -15.24
N SER A 181 26.03 -6.59 -14.25
CA SER A 181 27.28 -5.82 -14.42
C SER A 181 28.57 -6.61 -14.28
N GLU A 182 28.52 -7.93 -14.00
CA GLU A 182 29.70 -8.78 -14.11
C GLU A 182 29.98 -9.11 -15.60
N PRO A 183 30.94 -8.41 -16.25
CA PRO A 183 31.38 -8.84 -17.56
C PRO A 183 32.09 -10.17 -17.38
N THR A 184 31.59 -11.22 -18.02
CA THR A 184 32.32 -12.47 -18.20
C THR A 184 33.70 -12.15 -18.76
N ARG A 185 34.71 -12.04 -17.88
CA ARG A 185 36.09 -12.12 -18.28
C ARG A 185 36.33 -13.56 -18.82
N ARG A 186 36.33 -13.69 -20.12
CA ARG A 186 37.06 -14.73 -20.84
C ARG A 186 38.18 -14.10 -21.62
#